data_afc29ac079df4df965385d4ce2e512db
#
_entry.id   afc29ac079df4df965385d4ce2e512db
#
_cell.length_a   1.000
_cell.length_b   1.000
_cell.length_c   1.000
_cell.angle_alpha   90.00
_cell.angle_beta   90.00
_cell.angle_gamma   90.00
#
_symmetry.space_group_name_H-M   'P 1'
#
loop_
_entity.id
_entity.type
_entity.pdbx_description
1 polymer ?
#
loop_
_entity_poly.entity_id
_entity_poly.type
_entity_poly.pdbx_seq_one_letter_code
_entity_poly.pdbx_strand_id
1 'polypeptide(L)'
;MHGAGNSFVLIENRNGELRGVDPGELAVLLCSGNAGFRADGMIVITGAEELADFGMLFYNADGSIGEMCGNGARCLARYGVEHGMVKNPEKIRIAATAGLVLAKKITQEQYEVRLNDPSVIDLHRRVTVFGIDYDCSYVELGKPGIPHAVVEIEEEKIKNPDRLRETGRALRHSSTFPRGANVTFACMTGKQTVRAITFERGVEDFTLACGTGCGAAAVTFRMRGKIPENPVEIEMPGGHLSVNVEINSSGVHDILLRGPTAVIEEGEIEWNS
;
A
#
# COMPACT_ATOMS: atom_id res chain seq x y z
N MET A 1 9.18 -7.91 -9.67
CA MET A 1 8.82 -8.42 -8.33
C MET A 1 7.33 -8.21 -8.06
N HIS A 2 6.75 -8.93 -7.09
CA HIS A 2 5.41 -8.59 -6.59
C HIS A 2 5.35 -8.66 -5.06
N GLY A 3 4.41 -7.87 -4.48
CA GLY A 3 4.09 -7.87 -3.05
C GLY A 3 2.59 -7.93 -2.84
N ALA A 4 2.08 -9.07 -2.33
CA ALA A 4 0.65 -9.30 -2.12
C ALA A 4 -0.20 -9.02 -3.39
N GLY A 5 0.23 -9.54 -4.54
CA GLY A 5 -0.47 -9.43 -5.82
C GLY A 5 -0.16 -8.17 -6.63
N ASN A 6 0.32 -7.07 -6.04
CA ASN A 6 0.80 -5.94 -6.82
C ASN A 6 2.18 -6.23 -7.40
N SER A 7 2.34 -6.01 -8.70
CA SER A 7 3.57 -6.24 -9.46
C SER A 7 4.32 -4.94 -9.76
N PHE A 8 5.65 -5.01 -9.70
CA PHE A 8 6.51 -3.85 -9.91
C PHE A 8 7.70 -4.21 -10.77
N VAL A 9 8.04 -3.31 -11.69
CA VAL A 9 9.34 -3.27 -12.35
C VAL A 9 10.29 -2.48 -11.47
N LEU A 10 11.43 -3.07 -11.10
CA LEU A 10 12.47 -2.39 -10.33
C LEU A 10 13.64 -2.08 -11.29
N ILE A 11 14.06 -0.82 -11.36
CA ILE A 11 15.15 -0.37 -12.24
C ILE A 11 16.22 0.31 -11.37
N GLU A 12 17.46 -0.15 -11.47
CA GLU A 12 18.57 0.55 -10.83
C GLU A 12 18.91 1.84 -11.59
N ASN A 13 19.11 2.92 -10.84
CA ASN A 13 19.59 4.22 -11.32
C ASN A 13 20.51 4.87 -10.27
N ARG A 14 21.31 4.06 -9.59
CA ARG A 14 22.22 4.53 -8.53
C ARG A 14 23.42 5.30 -9.07
N ASN A 15 23.81 5.04 -10.30
CA ASN A 15 24.95 5.67 -10.97
C ASN A 15 24.53 6.49 -12.20
N GLY A 16 23.23 6.74 -12.39
CA GLY A 16 22.70 7.48 -13.52
C GLY A 16 22.48 6.63 -14.78
N GLU A 17 22.10 5.38 -14.61
CA GLU A 17 21.80 4.42 -15.68
C GLU A 17 20.68 4.93 -16.60
N LEU A 18 19.72 5.71 -16.05
CA LEU A 18 18.63 6.34 -16.79
C LEU A 18 18.95 7.73 -17.33
N ARG A 19 20.24 8.07 -17.52
CA ARG A 19 20.63 9.41 -18.03
C ARG A 19 20.05 9.67 -19.42
N GLY A 20 19.23 10.72 -19.53
CA GLY A 20 18.56 11.10 -20.78
C GLY A 20 17.25 10.35 -21.06
N VAL A 21 16.84 9.47 -20.17
CA VAL A 21 15.54 8.75 -20.23
C VAL A 21 14.54 9.43 -19.31
N ASP A 22 13.31 9.67 -19.78
CA ASP A 22 12.21 10.10 -18.93
C ASP A 22 11.64 8.87 -18.19
N PRO A 23 11.75 8.80 -16.84
CA PRO A 23 11.28 7.63 -16.11
C PRO A 23 9.76 7.45 -16.17
N GLY A 24 8.98 8.53 -16.39
CA GLY A 24 7.53 8.43 -16.56
C GLY A 24 7.16 7.72 -17.84
N GLU A 25 7.78 8.10 -18.97
CA GLU A 25 7.60 7.44 -20.28
C GLU A 25 8.06 5.97 -20.20
N LEU A 26 9.18 5.72 -19.52
CA LEU A 26 9.69 4.37 -19.29
C LEU A 26 8.70 3.52 -18.50
N ALA A 27 8.08 4.08 -17.46
CA ALA A 27 7.06 3.38 -16.67
C ALA A 27 5.85 2.98 -17.52
N VAL A 28 5.34 3.90 -18.37
CA VAL A 28 4.24 3.60 -19.29
C VAL A 28 4.60 2.44 -20.22
N LEU A 29 5.79 2.47 -20.80
CA LEU A 29 6.24 1.40 -21.69
C LEU A 29 6.36 0.07 -20.98
N LEU A 30 7.09 0.01 -19.85
CA LEU A 30 7.40 -1.23 -19.15
C LEU A 30 6.19 -1.82 -18.43
N CYS A 31 5.25 -1.00 -17.97
CA CYS A 31 4.06 -1.50 -17.27
C CYS A 31 2.90 -1.88 -18.20
N SER A 32 2.92 -1.45 -19.48
CA SER A 32 1.82 -1.66 -20.44
C SER A 32 1.63 -3.12 -20.89
N GLY A 33 2.63 -3.98 -20.72
CA GLY A 33 2.68 -5.32 -21.30
C GLY A 33 3.34 -5.38 -22.69
N ASN A 34 3.63 -4.25 -23.32
CA ASN A 34 4.28 -4.20 -24.65
C ASN A 34 5.73 -4.71 -24.61
N ALA A 35 6.37 -4.64 -23.45
CA ALA A 35 7.71 -5.18 -23.23
C ALA A 35 7.74 -6.67 -22.83
N GLY A 36 6.61 -7.36 -22.96
CA GLY A 36 6.49 -8.80 -22.65
C GLY A 36 6.04 -9.10 -21.21
N PHE A 37 5.96 -8.09 -20.33
CA PHE A 37 5.44 -8.22 -18.96
C PHE A 37 4.54 -7.03 -18.64
N ARG A 38 3.60 -7.23 -17.72
CA ARG A 38 2.69 -6.21 -17.24
C ARG A 38 2.91 -6.00 -15.74
N ALA A 39 2.97 -4.72 -15.34
CA ALA A 39 3.14 -4.36 -13.92
C ALA A 39 2.20 -3.22 -13.51
N ASP A 40 1.92 -3.12 -12.21
CA ASP A 40 1.08 -2.07 -11.65
C ASP A 40 1.85 -0.75 -11.45
N GLY A 41 3.18 -0.81 -11.50
CA GLY A 41 4.03 0.37 -11.43
C GLY A 41 5.51 0.04 -11.57
N MET A 42 6.32 1.09 -11.67
CA MET A 42 7.77 1.03 -11.75
C MET A 42 8.41 1.71 -10.54
N ILE A 43 9.46 1.12 -10.02
CA ILE A 43 10.29 1.68 -8.94
C ILE A 43 11.69 1.93 -9.48
N VAL A 44 12.12 3.18 -9.47
CA VAL A 44 13.50 3.56 -9.77
C VAL A 44 14.28 3.62 -8.48
N ILE A 45 15.36 2.85 -8.40
CA ILE A 45 16.23 2.74 -7.23
C ILE A 45 17.33 3.78 -7.37
N THR A 46 17.43 4.73 -6.45
CA THR A 46 18.47 5.75 -6.44
C THR A 46 19.56 5.47 -5.41
N GLY A 47 20.66 6.19 -5.49
CA GLY A 47 21.77 6.05 -4.56
C GLY A 47 21.41 6.35 -3.12
N ALA A 48 22.33 6.03 -2.20
CA ALA A 48 22.18 6.32 -0.79
C ALA A 48 22.12 7.83 -0.52
N GLU A 49 21.27 8.22 0.42
CA GLU A 49 21.18 9.57 0.98
C GLU A 49 21.71 9.57 2.43
N GLU A 50 21.88 10.76 3.05
CA GLU A 50 22.51 10.90 4.37
C GLU A 50 21.87 10.02 5.46
N LEU A 51 20.53 9.84 5.42
CA LEU A 51 19.76 9.07 6.41
C LEU A 51 19.18 7.76 5.87
N ALA A 52 19.42 7.41 4.60
CA ALA A 52 18.84 6.24 3.94
C ALA A 52 19.91 5.33 3.35
N ASP A 53 19.62 4.03 3.31
CA ASP A 53 20.48 3.04 2.68
C ASP A 53 20.44 3.18 1.14
N PHE A 54 19.28 3.56 0.58
CA PHE A 54 19.06 3.88 -0.84
C PHE A 54 17.73 4.65 -1.00
N GLY A 55 17.46 5.14 -2.20
CA GLY A 55 16.26 5.89 -2.51
C GLY A 55 15.28 5.13 -3.40
N MET A 56 14.02 5.58 -3.40
CA MET A 56 12.88 5.04 -4.14
C MET A 56 12.11 6.17 -4.83
N LEU A 57 12.03 6.15 -6.15
CA LEU A 57 11.06 6.92 -6.91
C LEU A 57 10.02 5.96 -7.48
N PHE A 58 8.77 6.14 -7.10
CA PHE A 58 7.67 5.28 -7.54
C PHE A 58 6.88 5.96 -8.65
N TYR A 59 6.67 5.24 -9.75
CA TYR A 59 5.86 5.64 -10.89
C TYR A 59 4.68 4.67 -11.05
N ASN A 60 3.48 5.22 -11.17
CA ASN A 60 2.31 4.44 -11.57
C ASN A 60 2.44 3.94 -13.01
N ALA A 61 1.64 2.97 -13.41
CA ALA A 61 1.66 2.43 -14.77
C ALA A 61 1.28 3.47 -15.86
N ASP A 62 0.67 4.60 -15.49
CA ASP A 62 0.37 5.73 -16.38
C ASP A 62 1.51 6.75 -16.47
N GLY A 63 2.65 6.50 -15.82
CA GLY A 63 3.83 7.37 -15.78
C GLY A 63 3.79 8.48 -14.73
N SER A 64 2.70 8.65 -14.02
CA SER A 64 2.60 9.63 -12.94
C SER A 64 3.43 9.22 -11.72
N ILE A 65 4.02 10.21 -11.04
CA ILE A 65 4.79 9.97 -9.82
C ILE A 65 3.83 9.68 -8.67
N GLY A 66 4.07 8.56 -7.97
CA GLY A 66 3.39 8.21 -6.72
C GLY A 66 4.21 8.62 -5.50
N GLU A 67 3.53 8.98 -4.42
CA GLU A 67 4.21 9.41 -3.19
C GLU A 67 4.86 8.24 -2.43
N MET A 68 4.13 7.12 -2.30
CA MET A 68 4.58 5.91 -1.61
C MET A 68 3.66 4.72 -1.93
N CYS A 69 4.25 3.54 -2.05
CA CYS A 69 3.54 2.28 -2.17
C CYS A 69 4.10 1.26 -1.17
N GLY A 70 3.30 0.88 -0.16
CA GLY A 70 3.74 -0.07 0.89
C GLY A 70 4.12 -1.45 0.34
N ASN A 71 3.42 -1.93 -0.70
CA ASN A 71 3.74 -3.19 -1.36
C ASN A 71 5.07 -3.10 -2.14
N GLY A 72 5.26 -1.99 -2.87
CA GLY A 72 6.50 -1.70 -3.58
C GLY A 72 7.69 -1.51 -2.62
N ALA A 73 7.49 -0.82 -1.50
CA ALA A 73 8.54 -0.62 -0.49
C ALA A 73 9.01 -1.94 0.13
N ARG A 74 8.11 -2.94 0.34
CA ARG A 74 8.53 -4.28 0.77
C ARG A 74 9.35 -5.01 -0.29
N CYS A 75 8.94 -4.95 -1.56
CA CYS A 75 9.70 -5.52 -2.67
C CYS A 75 11.09 -4.88 -2.76
N LEU A 76 11.15 -3.55 -2.66
CA LEU A 76 12.41 -2.82 -2.71
C LEU A 76 13.30 -3.10 -1.49
N ALA A 77 12.74 -3.26 -0.29
CA ALA A 77 13.49 -3.65 0.90
C ALA A 77 14.15 -5.01 0.71
N ARG A 78 13.42 -5.98 0.13
CA ARG A 78 13.98 -7.30 -0.23
C ARG A 78 15.10 -7.15 -1.25
N TYR A 79 14.85 -6.44 -2.34
CA TYR A 79 15.85 -6.20 -3.38
C TYR A 79 17.13 -5.61 -2.80
N GLY A 80 17.02 -4.57 -1.98
CA GLY A 80 18.16 -3.92 -1.33
C GLY A 80 18.98 -4.84 -0.43
N VAL A 81 18.32 -5.79 0.28
CA VAL A 81 19.01 -6.80 1.10
C VAL A 81 19.71 -7.83 0.21
N GLU A 82 19.05 -8.36 -0.82
CA GLU A 82 19.58 -9.40 -1.70
C GLU A 82 20.76 -8.89 -2.55
N HIS A 83 20.77 -7.57 -2.89
CA HIS A 83 21.82 -6.93 -3.68
C HIS A 83 22.88 -6.19 -2.83
N GLY A 84 22.92 -6.45 -1.51
CA GLY A 84 23.97 -5.92 -0.63
C GLY A 84 23.95 -4.40 -0.42
N MET A 85 22.83 -3.73 -0.68
CA MET A 85 22.66 -2.29 -0.47
C MET A 85 22.41 -1.94 1.01
N VAL A 86 22.00 -2.93 1.81
CA VAL A 86 21.59 -2.78 3.21
C VAL A 86 22.61 -3.40 4.13
N LYS A 87 23.13 -2.60 5.08
CA LYS A 87 24.08 -3.09 6.09
C LYS A 87 23.40 -3.86 7.23
N ASN A 88 22.18 -3.45 7.59
CA ASN A 88 21.42 -4.07 8.68
C ASN A 88 19.98 -4.39 8.23
N PRO A 89 19.69 -5.65 7.89
CA PRO A 89 18.34 -6.06 7.45
C PRO A 89 17.23 -5.87 8.49
N GLU A 90 17.57 -5.66 9.77
CA GLU A 90 16.61 -5.34 10.83
C GLU A 90 16.24 -3.84 10.87
N LYS A 91 16.96 -2.99 10.12
CA LYS A 91 16.78 -1.53 10.11
C LYS A 91 17.08 -0.97 8.72
N ILE A 92 16.21 -1.25 7.78
CA ILE A 92 16.31 -0.77 6.40
C ILE A 92 15.68 0.61 6.31
N ARG A 93 16.36 1.55 5.68
CA ARG A 93 15.92 2.94 5.51
C ARG A 93 15.89 3.28 4.04
N ILE A 94 14.72 3.64 3.54
CA ILE A 94 14.48 3.95 2.13
C ILE A 94 14.03 5.40 2.04
N ALA A 95 14.74 6.26 1.29
CA ALA A 95 14.29 7.60 0.99
C ALA A 95 13.22 7.54 -0.10
N ALA A 96 11.99 7.98 0.17
CA ALA A 96 10.91 8.03 -0.78
C ALA A 96 10.37 9.46 -0.91
N THR A 97 9.58 9.74 -1.95
CA THR A 97 8.96 11.07 -2.17
C THR A 97 8.15 11.53 -0.95
N ALA A 98 7.47 10.60 -0.26
CA ALA A 98 6.71 10.89 0.97
C ALA A 98 7.56 10.94 2.25
N GLY A 99 8.90 10.88 2.14
CA GLY A 99 9.83 10.88 3.28
C GLY A 99 10.50 9.53 3.52
N LEU A 100 11.08 9.37 4.71
CA LEU A 100 11.83 8.18 5.08
C LEU A 100 10.90 7.00 5.38
N VAL A 101 11.04 5.92 4.63
CA VAL A 101 10.35 4.65 4.87
C VAL A 101 11.27 3.73 5.66
N LEU A 102 10.77 3.21 6.78
CA LEU A 102 11.45 2.23 7.60
C LEU A 102 10.94 0.83 7.24
N ALA A 103 11.86 -0.08 7.01
CA ALA A 103 11.55 -1.47 6.70
C ALA A 103 12.43 -2.44 7.49
N LYS A 104 12.00 -3.70 7.55
CA LYS A 104 12.68 -4.77 8.26
C LYS A 104 12.48 -6.08 7.51
N LYS A 105 13.54 -6.88 7.42
CA LYS A 105 13.46 -8.27 6.98
C LYS A 105 12.92 -9.14 8.11
N ILE A 106 11.89 -9.93 7.84
CA ILE A 106 11.31 -10.88 8.80
C ILE A 106 11.76 -12.30 8.46
N THR A 107 11.62 -12.69 7.18
CA THR A 107 12.15 -13.94 6.64
C THR A 107 12.78 -13.66 5.28
N GLN A 108 13.13 -14.68 4.51
CA GLN A 108 13.64 -14.49 3.15
C GLN A 108 12.60 -13.82 2.23
N GLU A 109 11.33 -14.14 2.41
CA GLU A 109 10.24 -13.69 1.53
C GLU A 109 9.31 -12.67 2.20
N GLN A 110 9.40 -12.47 3.51
CA GLN A 110 8.54 -11.56 4.25
C GLN A 110 9.30 -10.35 4.75
N TYR A 111 8.75 -9.18 4.45
CA TYR A 111 9.26 -7.89 4.87
C TYR A 111 8.15 -7.08 5.55
N GLU A 112 8.54 -6.25 6.48
CA GLU A 112 7.69 -5.34 7.21
C GLU A 112 8.09 -3.91 6.86
N VAL A 113 7.09 -3.04 6.66
CA VAL A 113 7.29 -1.61 6.48
C VAL A 113 6.45 -0.85 7.49
N ARG A 114 7.00 0.24 8.04
CA ARG A 114 6.24 1.15 8.87
C ARG A 114 5.42 2.08 7.98
N LEU A 115 4.11 2.05 8.16
CA LEU A 115 3.20 3.04 7.59
C LEU A 115 3.24 4.32 8.44
N ASN A 116 2.81 5.43 7.87
CA ASN A 116 2.69 6.68 8.60
C ASN A 116 1.62 6.57 9.69
N ASP A 117 1.88 7.20 10.83
CA ASP A 117 0.93 7.30 11.92
C ASP A 117 -0.33 8.08 11.47
N PRO A 118 -1.52 7.77 12.01
CA PRO A 118 -2.72 8.45 11.58
C PRO A 118 -2.75 9.90 12.06
N SER A 119 -3.10 10.81 11.16
CA SER A 119 -3.34 12.22 11.47
C SER A 119 -4.79 12.51 11.83
N VAL A 120 -5.71 11.66 11.37
CA VAL A 120 -7.15 11.73 11.66
C VAL A 120 -7.68 10.33 11.91
N ILE A 121 -8.45 10.16 12.98
CA ILE A 121 -9.26 8.97 13.27
C ILE A 121 -10.65 9.44 13.68
N ASP A 122 -11.67 9.08 12.90
CA ASP A 122 -13.08 9.28 13.22
C ASP A 122 -13.81 7.96 12.99
N LEU A 123 -14.13 7.27 14.06
CA LEU A 123 -14.61 5.87 13.99
C LEU A 123 -16.07 5.75 13.53
N HIS A 124 -16.86 6.84 13.56
CA HIS A 124 -18.30 6.78 13.34
C HIS A 124 -18.80 7.93 12.46
N ARG A 125 -18.28 8.01 11.24
CA ARG A 125 -18.71 9.01 10.26
C ARG A 125 -19.85 8.46 9.40
N ARG A 126 -21.04 9.01 9.56
CA ARG A 126 -22.18 8.63 8.73
C ARG A 126 -22.07 9.20 7.32
N VAL A 127 -22.27 8.34 6.34
CA VAL A 127 -22.28 8.70 4.91
C VAL A 127 -23.49 8.06 4.26
N THR A 128 -24.38 8.89 3.65
CA THR A 128 -25.56 8.39 2.94
C THR A 128 -25.27 8.26 1.45
N VAL A 129 -25.45 7.07 0.90
CA VAL A 129 -25.27 6.76 -0.53
C VAL A 129 -26.45 5.92 -1.00
N PHE A 130 -27.09 6.32 -2.08
CA PHE A 130 -28.30 5.66 -2.64
C PHE A 130 -29.43 5.48 -1.62
N GLY A 131 -29.56 6.44 -0.67
CA GLY A 131 -30.55 6.38 0.42
C GLY A 131 -30.22 5.39 1.53
N ILE A 132 -29.03 4.79 1.54
CA ILE A 132 -28.54 3.89 2.58
C ILE A 132 -27.47 4.61 3.40
N ASP A 133 -27.61 4.55 4.72
CA ASP A 133 -26.62 5.10 5.66
C ASP A 133 -25.52 4.07 5.94
N TYR A 134 -24.28 4.50 5.74
CA TYR A 134 -23.08 3.73 6.05
C TYR A 134 -22.37 4.36 7.26
N ASP A 135 -22.01 3.52 8.26
CA ASP A 135 -21.15 3.89 9.39
C ASP A 135 -19.69 3.65 8.98
N CYS A 136 -19.03 4.69 8.49
CA CYS A 136 -17.65 4.63 8.04
C CYS A 136 -16.69 4.98 9.18
N SER A 137 -15.61 4.21 9.37
CA SER A 137 -14.43 4.70 10.10
C SER A 137 -13.54 5.45 9.12
N TYR A 138 -13.33 6.73 9.37
CA TYR A 138 -12.47 7.58 8.56
C TYR A 138 -11.09 7.68 9.20
N VAL A 139 -10.07 7.22 8.50
CA VAL A 139 -8.67 7.22 8.95
C VAL A 139 -7.79 7.86 7.89
N GLU A 140 -7.00 8.87 8.27
CA GLU A 140 -5.96 9.44 7.40
C GLU A 140 -4.59 9.03 7.91
N LEU A 141 -3.81 8.34 7.07
CA LEU A 141 -2.44 7.92 7.40
C LEU A 141 -1.43 8.89 6.82
N GLY A 142 -0.67 9.56 7.70
CA GLY A 142 0.35 10.54 7.33
C GLY A 142 -0.09 12.00 7.42
N LYS A 143 0.81 12.93 7.04
CA LYS A 143 0.60 14.38 7.05
C LYS A 143 1.31 15.03 5.85
N PRO A 144 0.57 15.42 4.76
CA PRO A 144 -0.88 15.22 4.55
C PRO A 144 -1.25 13.74 4.52
N GLY A 145 -2.40 13.39 5.09
CA GLY A 145 -2.81 11.99 5.24
C GLY A 145 -3.42 11.39 3.97
N ILE A 146 -3.20 10.10 3.75
CA ILE A 146 -3.93 9.32 2.76
C ILE A 146 -5.28 8.93 3.37
N PRO A 147 -6.41 9.43 2.82
CA PRO A 147 -7.73 9.24 3.41
C PRO A 147 -8.28 7.86 3.08
N HIS A 148 -8.79 7.18 4.11
CA HIS A 148 -9.51 5.92 4.01
C HIS A 148 -10.86 5.99 4.70
N ALA A 149 -11.90 5.47 4.06
CA ALA A 149 -13.19 5.18 4.65
C ALA A 149 -13.32 3.65 4.78
N VAL A 150 -13.25 3.14 5.99
CA VAL A 150 -13.43 1.71 6.27
C VAL A 150 -14.89 1.45 6.59
N VAL A 151 -15.51 0.57 5.83
CA VAL A 151 -16.93 0.21 5.94
C VAL A 151 -17.04 -1.27 6.28
N GLU A 152 -17.59 -1.55 7.45
CA GLU A 152 -17.84 -2.94 7.83
C GLU A 152 -19.11 -3.43 7.16
N ILE A 153 -19.02 -4.57 6.48
CA ILE A 153 -20.13 -5.19 5.75
C ILE A 153 -20.16 -6.70 6.00
N GLU A 154 -21.21 -7.36 5.55
CA GLU A 154 -21.33 -8.82 5.61
C GLU A 154 -20.34 -9.49 4.63
N GLU A 155 -19.78 -10.63 5.05
CA GLU A 155 -18.78 -11.38 4.26
C GLU A 155 -19.27 -11.72 2.85
N GLU A 156 -20.53 -12.12 2.71
CA GLU A 156 -21.13 -12.47 1.41
C GLU A 156 -21.10 -11.33 0.39
N LYS A 157 -21.14 -10.07 0.87
CA LYS A 157 -21.02 -8.90 0.01
C LYS A 157 -19.59 -8.71 -0.51
N ILE A 158 -18.57 -8.98 0.32
CA ILE A 158 -17.15 -8.89 -0.10
C ILE A 158 -16.83 -9.93 -1.17
N LYS A 159 -17.44 -11.11 -1.12
CA LYS A 159 -17.26 -12.17 -2.12
C LYS A 159 -17.75 -11.78 -3.53
N ASN A 160 -18.58 -10.72 -3.64
CA ASN A 160 -19.11 -10.20 -4.90
C ASN A 160 -18.72 -8.74 -5.10
N PRO A 161 -17.44 -8.43 -5.36
CA PRO A 161 -16.94 -7.05 -5.46
C PRO A 161 -17.64 -6.22 -6.54
N ASP A 162 -18.07 -6.84 -7.64
CA ASP A 162 -18.78 -6.13 -8.72
C ASP A 162 -20.07 -5.44 -8.23
N ARG A 163 -20.76 -6.04 -7.27
CA ARG A 163 -21.97 -5.45 -6.65
C ARG A 163 -21.64 -4.27 -5.73
N LEU A 164 -20.40 -4.14 -5.28
CA LEU A 164 -19.93 -3.06 -4.41
C LEU A 164 -19.30 -1.92 -5.21
N ARG A 165 -19.04 -2.09 -6.51
CA ARG A 165 -18.31 -1.11 -7.34
C ARG A 165 -18.99 0.25 -7.36
N GLU A 166 -20.28 0.30 -7.60
CA GLU A 166 -21.03 1.55 -7.61
C GLU A 166 -21.07 2.20 -6.21
N THR A 167 -21.27 1.40 -5.15
CA THR A 167 -21.23 1.90 -3.77
C THR A 167 -19.84 2.40 -3.41
N GLY A 168 -18.79 1.69 -3.78
CA GLY A 168 -17.39 2.10 -3.58
C GLY A 168 -17.11 3.44 -4.26
N ARG A 169 -17.51 3.60 -5.52
CA ARG A 169 -17.37 4.84 -6.27
C ARG A 169 -18.15 6.00 -5.63
N ALA A 170 -19.38 5.75 -5.22
CA ALA A 170 -20.23 6.79 -4.64
C ALA A 170 -19.70 7.23 -3.24
N LEU A 171 -19.25 6.30 -2.40
CA LEU A 171 -18.58 6.62 -1.14
C LEU A 171 -17.27 7.38 -1.39
N ARG A 172 -16.45 6.91 -2.34
CA ARG A 172 -15.17 7.51 -2.73
C ARG A 172 -15.31 8.99 -3.08
N HIS A 173 -16.40 9.38 -3.75
CA HIS A 173 -16.69 10.74 -4.21
C HIS A 173 -17.69 11.49 -3.31
N SER A 174 -18.06 10.93 -2.16
CA SER A 174 -18.99 11.60 -1.24
C SER A 174 -18.45 12.96 -0.79
N SER A 175 -19.33 13.97 -0.76
CA SER A 175 -19.02 15.29 -0.21
C SER A 175 -18.61 15.28 1.26
N THR A 176 -18.91 14.19 1.98
CA THR A 176 -18.44 13.94 3.35
C THR A 176 -16.91 13.79 3.41
N PHE A 177 -16.27 13.43 2.30
CA PHE A 177 -14.81 13.33 2.15
C PHE A 177 -14.31 14.36 1.11
N PRO A 178 -14.01 15.61 1.50
CA PRO A 178 -13.70 16.68 0.56
C PRO A 178 -12.52 16.40 -0.39
N ARG A 179 -11.57 15.58 0.07
CA ARG A 179 -10.42 15.12 -0.74
C ARG A 179 -10.68 13.76 -1.40
N GLY A 180 -11.91 13.24 -1.30
CA GLY A 180 -12.25 11.85 -1.56
C GLY A 180 -11.55 10.90 -0.56
N ALA A 181 -11.86 9.61 -0.64
CA ALA A 181 -11.25 8.59 0.21
C ALA A 181 -11.06 7.29 -0.57
N ASN A 182 -10.04 6.51 -0.23
CA ASN A 182 -10.03 5.08 -0.55
C ASN A 182 -11.13 4.42 0.28
N VAL A 183 -11.92 3.54 -0.31
CA VAL A 183 -13.02 2.86 0.39
C VAL A 183 -12.64 1.41 0.62
N THR A 184 -12.44 1.04 1.88
CA THR A 184 -12.12 -0.32 2.28
C THR A 184 -13.36 -0.99 2.86
N PHE A 185 -13.96 -1.91 2.13
CA PHE A 185 -14.99 -2.80 2.66
C PHE A 185 -14.32 -3.94 3.41
N ALA A 186 -14.78 -4.21 4.63
CA ALA A 186 -14.15 -5.18 5.50
C ALA A 186 -15.15 -5.96 6.35
N CYS A 187 -14.80 -7.20 6.71
CA CYS A 187 -15.52 -8.00 7.70
C CYS A 187 -14.57 -8.87 8.49
N MET A 188 -14.95 -9.25 9.72
CA MET A 188 -14.22 -10.25 10.48
C MET A 188 -14.53 -11.65 9.93
N THR A 189 -13.47 -12.47 9.70
CA THR A 189 -13.56 -13.88 9.33
C THR A 189 -13.01 -14.80 10.42
N GLY A 190 -12.36 -14.23 11.44
CA GLY A 190 -11.79 -14.93 12.58
C GLY A 190 -11.59 -13.99 13.77
N LYS A 191 -11.03 -14.49 14.86
CA LYS A 191 -10.81 -13.68 16.08
C LYS A 191 -9.86 -12.50 15.86
N GLN A 192 -8.87 -12.66 14.98
CA GLN A 192 -7.86 -11.65 14.64
C GLN A 192 -7.78 -11.43 13.14
N THR A 193 -8.71 -12.00 12.36
CA THR A 193 -8.67 -11.99 10.89
C THR A 193 -9.80 -11.14 10.34
N VAL A 194 -9.43 -10.25 9.44
CA VAL A 194 -10.31 -9.35 8.69
C VAL A 194 -10.13 -9.64 7.20
N ARG A 195 -11.22 -9.91 6.49
CA ARG A 195 -11.23 -9.89 5.03
C ARG A 195 -11.55 -8.49 4.55
N ALA A 196 -10.77 -7.99 3.60
CA ALA A 196 -10.93 -6.63 3.10
C ALA A 196 -10.70 -6.55 1.58
N ILE A 197 -11.39 -5.60 0.95
CA ILE A 197 -11.17 -5.16 -0.42
C ILE A 197 -11.18 -3.64 -0.45
N THR A 198 -10.33 -3.02 -1.26
CA THR A 198 -10.25 -1.55 -1.34
C THR A 198 -10.55 -1.04 -2.73
N PHE A 199 -11.53 -0.14 -2.83
CA PHE A 199 -11.78 0.70 -4.00
C PHE A 199 -10.86 1.92 -3.90
N GLU A 200 -9.85 1.99 -4.75
CA GLU A 200 -8.78 2.97 -4.60
C GLU A 200 -9.01 4.26 -5.36
N ARG A 201 -8.68 5.35 -4.69
CA ARG A 201 -8.64 6.71 -5.25
C ARG A 201 -7.53 6.79 -6.30
N GLY A 202 -7.88 7.24 -7.51
CA GLY A 202 -6.95 7.35 -8.64
C GLY A 202 -6.95 6.12 -9.53
N VAL A 203 -7.15 4.91 -8.98
CA VAL A 203 -7.39 3.69 -9.75
C VAL A 203 -8.85 3.60 -10.18
N GLU A 204 -9.76 4.09 -9.31
CA GLU A 204 -11.22 4.13 -9.50
C GLU A 204 -11.83 2.73 -9.71
N ASP A 205 -11.18 1.73 -9.10
CA ASP A 205 -11.61 0.33 -9.06
C ASP A 205 -11.05 -0.39 -7.83
N PHE A 206 -11.46 -1.65 -7.64
CA PHE A 206 -10.88 -2.54 -6.64
C PHE A 206 -9.49 -3.01 -7.08
N THR A 207 -8.56 -3.01 -6.12
CA THR A 207 -7.20 -3.49 -6.31
C THR A 207 -6.96 -4.81 -5.58
N LEU A 208 -5.91 -5.52 -5.98
CA LEU A 208 -5.56 -6.80 -5.36
C LEU A 208 -5.09 -6.64 -3.91
N ALA A 209 -4.40 -5.53 -3.59
CA ALA A 209 -3.99 -5.21 -2.23
C ALA A 209 -3.68 -3.71 -2.08
N CYS A 210 -4.22 -3.10 -1.02
CA CYS A 210 -3.94 -1.73 -0.62
C CYS A 210 -3.28 -1.73 0.77
N GLY A 211 -1.98 -1.43 0.83
CA GLY A 211 -1.23 -1.46 2.10
C GLY A 211 -1.74 -0.47 3.15
N THR A 212 -2.04 0.77 2.73
CA THR A 212 -2.61 1.80 3.62
C THR A 212 -4.07 1.48 3.98
N GLY A 213 -4.82 0.83 3.08
CA GLY A 213 -6.15 0.30 3.36
C GLY A 213 -6.14 -0.79 4.44
N CYS A 214 -5.13 -1.68 4.41
CA CYS A 214 -4.91 -2.65 5.49
C CYS A 214 -4.59 -1.97 6.82
N GLY A 215 -3.72 -0.95 6.81
CA GLY A 215 -3.41 -0.15 8.00
C GLY A 215 -4.66 0.52 8.58
N ALA A 216 -5.46 1.18 7.74
CA ALA A 216 -6.71 1.82 8.16
C ALA A 216 -7.74 0.84 8.72
N ALA A 217 -7.88 -0.34 8.08
CA ALA A 217 -8.75 -1.41 8.59
C ALA A 217 -8.26 -1.91 9.95
N ALA A 218 -6.96 -2.20 10.10
CA ALA A 218 -6.40 -2.65 11.37
C ALA A 218 -6.62 -1.62 12.49
N VAL A 219 -6.34 -0.34 12.25
CA VAL A 219 -6.65 0.75 13.19
C VAL A 219 -8.13 0.75 13.58
N THR A 220 -9.02 0.65 12.59
CA THR A 220 -10.48 0.63 12.82
C THR A 220 -10.90 -0.51 13.74
N PHE A 221 -10.52 -1.75 13.41
CA PHE A 221 -10.96 -2.94 14.19
C PHE A 221 -10.32 -2.97 15.57
N ARG A 222 -9.08 -2.49 15.72
CA ARG A 222 -8.42 -2.32 17.02
C ARG A 222 -9.13 -1.25 17.88
N MET A 223 -9.35 -0.05 17.33
CA MET A 223 -9.96 1.07 18.05
C MET A 223 -11.43 0.85 18.36
N ARG A 224 -12.17 0.10 17.54
CA ARG A 224 -13.55 -0.34 17.84
C ARG A 224 -13.59 -1.48 18.86
N GLY A 225 -12.45 -1.95 19.36
CA GLY A 225 -12.37 -3.04 20.35
C GLY A 225 -12.79 -4.42 19.84
N LYS A 226 -12.89 -4.59 18.51
CA LYS A 226 -13.28 -5.86 17.89
C LYS A 226 -12.13 -6.87 17.84
N ILE A 227 -10.92 -6.37 17.71
CA ILE A 227 -9.68 -7.16 17.77
C ILE A 227 -8.79 -6.55 18.86
N PRO A 228 -8.71 -7.18 20.05
CA PRO A 228 -8.00 -6.58 21.20
C PRO A 228 -6.47 -6.71 21.11
N GLU A 229 -5.94 -7.61 20.30
CA GLU A 229 -4.53 -7.97 20.27
C GLU A 229 -3.91 -7.81 18.87
N ASN A 230 -2.60 -7.64 18.80
CA ASN A 230 -1.80 -7.70 17.59
C ASN A 230 -1.36 -9.16 17.28
N PRO A 231 -1.07 -9.46 16.04
CA PRO A 231 -1.37 -8.69 14.84
C PRO A 231 -2.84 -8.77 14.42
N VAL A 232 -3.28 -7.82 13.60
CA VAL A 232 -4.50 -7.96 12.81
C VAL A 232 -4.13 -8.63 11.49
N GLU A 233 -4.64 -9.82 11.23
CA GLU A 233 -4.45 -10.53 9.99
C GLU A 233 -5.45 -10.02 8.94
N ILE A 234 -4.97 -9.62 7.76
CA ILE A 234 -5.80 -9.06 6.70
C ILE A 234 -5.74 -9.96 5.46
N GLU A 235 -6.89 -10.52 5.10
CA GLU A 235 -7.09 -11.26 3.85
C GLU A 235 -7.51 -10.29 2.74
N MET A 236 -6.63 -10.05 1.77
CA MET A 236 -6.91 -9.29 0.56
C MET A 236 -6.97 -10.22 -0.66
N PRO A 237 -7.59 -9.83 -1.78
CA PRO A 237 -7.60 -10.65 -3.00
C PRO A 237 -6.21 -11.05 -3.48
N GLY A 238 -5.20 -10.20 -3.28
CA GLY A 238 -3.81 -10.45 -3.69
C GLY A 238 -2.97 -11.23 -2.67
N GLY A 239 -3.50 -11.55 -1.48
CA GLY A 239 -2.78 -12.32 -0.48
C GLY A 239 -3.04 -11.89 0.96
N HIS A 240 -2.32 -12.54 1.87
CA HIS A 240 -2.42 -12.28 3.31
C HIS A 240 -1.36 -11.26 3.74
N LEU A 241 -1.81 -10.29 4.52
CA LEU A 241 -0.99 -9.26 5.14
C LEU A 241 -1.25 -9.26 6.65
N SER A 242 -0.28 -8.84 7.43
CA SER A 242 -0.38 -8.77 8.88
C SER A 242 -0.04 -7.34 9.32
N VAL A 243 -0.85 -6.76 10.20
CA VAL A 243 -0.66 -5.38 10.65
C VAL A 243 -0.59 -5.34 12.17
N ASN A 244 0.53 -4.83 12.69
CA ASN A 244 0.64 -4.45 14.09
C ASN A 244 0.26 -2.97 14.24
N VAL A 245 -0.49 -2.65 15.28
CA VAL A 245 -0.92 -1.28 15.61
C VAL A 245 -0.67 -1.03 17.08
N GLU A 246 0.25 -0.14 17.41
CA GLU A 246 0.47 0.27 18.78
C GLU A 246 -0.56 1.34 19.20
N ILE A 247 -1.25 1.09 20.32
CA ILE A 247 -2.26 1.99 20.88
C ILE A 247 -1.91 2.25 22.34
N ASN A 248 -1.69 3.51 22.69
CA ASN A 248 -1.44 3.92 24.06
C ASN A 248 -2.14 5.23 24.39
N SER A 249 -1.84 5.84 25.54
CA SER A 249 -2.43 7.11 25.99
C SER A 249 -2.17 8.31 25.08
N SER A 250 -1.15 8.26 24.21
CA SER A 250 -0.86 9.30 23.23
C SER A 250 -1.54 9.07 21.87
N GLY A 251 -2.20 7.94 21.69
CA GLY A 251 -2.96 7.62 20.49
C GLY A 251 -2.49 6.34 19.78
N VAL A 252 -2.66 6.31 18.46
CA VAL A 252 -2.26 5.22 17.57
C VAL A 252 -0.92 5.55 16.93
N HIS A 253 0.01 4.63 16.98
CA HIS A 253 1.34 4.78 16.36
C HIS A 253 1.89 3.45 15.88
N ASP A 254 3.08 3.49 15.25
CA ASP A 254 3.86 2.34 14.83
C ASP A 254 3.00 1.30 14.11
N ILE A 255 2.33 1.75 13.03
CA ILE A 255 1.57 0.85 12.17
C ILE A 255 2.56 0.09 11.30
N LEU A 256 2.77 -1.20 11.60
CA LEU A 256 3.74 -2.05 10.93
C LEU A 256 3.00 -3.03 10.01
N LEU A 257 3.19 -2.86 8.71
CA LEU A 257 2.59 -3.70 7.67
C LEU A 257 3.58 -4.76 7.23
N ARG A 258 3.29 -6.02 7.53
CA ARG A 258 4.06 -7.18 7.10
C ARG A 258 3.36 -7.90 5.96
N GLY A 259 4.13 -8.39 5.00
CA GLY A 259 3.59 -9.19 3.91
C GLY A 259 4.65 -9.85 3.05
N PRO A 260 4.22 -10.77 2.17
CA PRO A 260 5.09 -11.49 1.27
C PRO A 260 5.65 -10.59 0.17
N THR A 261 6.79 -11.00 -0.35
CA THR A 261 7.42 -10.46 -1.56
C THR A 261 7.95 -11.63 -2.39
N ALA A 262 7.87 -11.53 -3.71
CA ALA A 262 8.46 -12.53 -4.61
C ALA A 262 9.14 -11.86 -5.80
N VAL A 263 10.25 -12.44 -6.21
CA VAL A 263 10.87 -12.15 -7.50
C VAL A 263 10.09 -12.93 -8.57
N ILE A 264 9.67 -12.26 -9.63
CA ILE A 264 9.00 -12.90 -10.78
C ILE A 264 10.05 -13.28 -11.81
N GLU A 265 10.87 -12.30 -12.17
CA GLU A 265 11.90 -12.42 -13.21
C GLU A 265 12.96 -11.34 -12.98
N GLU A 266 14.20 -11.62 -13.40
CA GLU A 266 15.30 -10.67 -13.46
C GLU A 266 15.90 -10.70 -14.85
N GLY A 267 16.32 -9.53 -15.36
CA GLY A 267 16.89 -9.41 -16.70
C GLY A 267 17.47 -8.03 -16.96
N GLU A 268 17.98 -7.85 -18.15
CA GLU A 268 18.49 -6.58 -18.65
C GLU A 268 17.55 -6.04 -19.72
N ILE A 269 17.39 -4.72 -19.79
CA ILE A 269 16.58 -4.03 -20.78
C ILE A 269 17.51 -3.11 -21.56
N GLU A 270 17.60 -3.32 -22.88
CA GLU A 270 18.26 -2.36 -23.77
C GLU A 270 17.26 -1.27 -24.16
N TRP A 271 17.58 -0.05 -23.82
CA TRP A 271 16.81 1.12 -24.19
C TRP A 271 17.49 1.82 -25.39
N ASN A 272 16.86 1.72 -26.55
CA ASN A 272 17.27 2.49 -27.71
C ASN A 272 16.46 3.81 -27.75
N SER A 273 17.11 4.93 -27.41
CA SER A 273 16.55 6.29 -27.47
C SER A 273 16.30 6.75 -28.89
#